data_c677c586ca50a45eef67d2bd1016e541
#
_entry.id   c677c586ca50a45eef67d2bd1016e541
#
_cell.length_a   1.000
_cell.length_b   1.000
_cell.length_c   1.000
_cell.angle_alpha   90.00
_cell.angle_beta   90.00
_cell.angle_gamma   90.00
#
_symmetry.space_group_name_H-M   'P 1'
#
loop_
_entity.id
_entity.type
_entity.pdbx_description
1 polymer ?
#
loop_
_entity_poly.entity_id
_entity_poly.type
_entity_poly.pdbx_seq_one_letter_code
_entity_poly.pdbx_strand_id
1 'polypeptide(L)'
;NLYTNQMQYLFRSRHYNHAKAYGLSGENGSSATIEALRTFGYGTAEVDPRFDICYFAGIVYDLKENVVRLDDGTVLEYLPWEAALDISDTPYEKTAGARMKKYEVDETATKDGKLMENDIVLYRYADVLLMKSEAKIRNGGAGDEELNRVRSRVGASYREATLENLLAERQLEFAWEGWRRQDLIRFDLFTRAYSSRPQLPDEGNGYTTVFPIPDKVRRMNPNLIQNPGYK
;
A
#
# COMPACT_ATOMS: atom_id res chain seq x y z
N ASN A 1 -7.09 -20.75 15.38
CA ASN A 1 -6.54 -21.37 14.19
C ASN A 1 -5.08 -20.92 14.02
N LEU A 2 -4.12 -21.84 14.02
CA LEU A 2 -2.68 -21.53 13.99
C LEU A 2 -2.18 -21.07 12.60
N TYR A 3 -3.01 -21.20 11.57
CA TYR A 3 -2.60 -20.99 10.17
C TYR A 3 -3.30 -19.81 9.50
N THR A 4 -4.05 -19.01 10.24
CA THR A 4 -4.78 -17.86 9.70
C THR A 4 -4.10 -16.54 10.06
N ASN A 5 -4.29 -15.52 9.21
CA ASN A 5 -3.82 -14.18 9.46
C ASN A 5 -4.93 -13.14 9.23
N GLN A 6 -4.72 -11.92 9.70
CA GLN A 6 -5.66 -10.81 9.57
C GLN A 6 -5.14 -9.72 8.62
N MET A 7 -4.23 -10.02 7.71
CA MET A 7 -3.53 -9.01 6.91
C MET A 7 -4.49 -8.08 6.16
N GLN A 8 -5.48 -8.64 5.46
CA GLN A 8 -6.44 -7.81 4.74
C GLN A 8 -7.30 -6.93 5.66
N TYR A 9 -7.70 -7.46 6.82
CA TYR A 9 -8.43 -6.68 7.81
C TYR A 9 -7.54 -5.57 8.42
N LEU A 10 -6.28 -5.86 8.72
CA LEU A 10 -5.34 -4.92 9.33
C LEU A 10 -5.00 -3.75 8.40
N PHE A 11 -5.05 -3.92 7.09
CA PHE A 11 -4.95 -2.80 6.16
C PHE A 11 -6.16 -1.86 6.19
N ARG A 12 -7.29 -2.29 6.79
CA ARG A 12 -8.50 -1.49 7.02
C ARG A 12 -9.07 -0.80 5.78
N SER A 13 -8.85 -1.35 4.60
CA SER A 13 -9.04 -0.61 3.36
C SER A 13 -10.47 -0.63 2.83
N ARG A 14 -11.17 -1.76 2.92
CA ARG A 14 -12.52 -1.87 2.32
C ARG A 14 -13.59 -1.16 3.14
N HIS A 15 -14.52 -0.49 2.44
CA HIS A 15 -15.76 0.00 3.04
C HIS A 15 -16.57 -1.15 3.65
N TYR A 16 -17.35 -0.87 4.69
CA TYR A 16 -18.15 -1.87 5.41
C TYR A 16 -19.05 -2.70 4.49
N ASN A 17 -19.80 -2.03 3.60
CA ASN A 17 -20.72 -2.71 2.67
C ASN A 17 -19.95 -3.53 1.62
N HIS A 18 -18.80 -3.04 1.14
CA HIS A 18 -17.93 -3.81 0.26
C HIS A 18 -17.39 -5.07 0.95
N ALA A 19 -16.85 -4.94 2.14
CA ALA A 19 -16.34 -6.07 2.90
C ALA A 19 -17.46 -7.09 3.19
N LYS A 20 -18.65 -6.63 3.61
CA LYS A 20 -19.81 -7.49 3.86
C LYS A 20 -20.26 -8.25 2.61
N ALA A 21 -20.20 -7.63 1.42
CA ALA A 21 -20.52 -8.27 0.16
C ALA A 21 -19.56 -9.43 -0.20
N TYR A 22 -18.36 -9.43 0.40
CA TYR A 22 -17.37 -10.50 0.30
C TYR A 22 -17.35 -11.44 1.52
N GLY A 23 -18.32 -11.34 2.43
CA GLY A 23 -18.32 -12.11 3.68
C GLY A 23 -17.27 -11.68 4.70
N LEU A 24 -16.73 -10.47 4.57
CA LEU A 24 -15.64 -9.93 5.38
C LEU A 24 -16.09 -8.81 6.29
N SER A 25 -15.26 -8.48 7.27
CA SER A 25 -15.33 -7.24 8.05
C SER A 25 -14.52 -6.13 7.37
N GLY A 26 -15.03 -4.92 7.35
CA GLY A 26 -14.39 -3.72 6.80
C GLY A 26 -14.20 -2.64 7.86
N GLU A 27 -13.28 -1.73 7.60
CA GLU A 27 -12.96 -0.61 8.51
C GLU A 27 -12.98 0.74 7.80
N ASN A 28 -12.97 0.76 6.47
CA ASN A 28 -12.93 1.95 5.61
C ASN A 28 -11.84 2.99 5.99
N GLY A 29 -10.71 2.52 6.52
CA GLY A 29 -9.71 3.36 7.19
C GLY A 29 -8.46 3.69 6.40
N SER A 30 -8.21 3.08 5.24
CA SER A 30 -7.02 3.37 4.43
C SER A 30 -7.28 3.27 2.94
N SER A 31 -6.55 4.07 2.16
CA SER A 31 -6.61 4.10 0.71
C SER A 31 -5.23 4.29 0.09
N ALA A 32 -5.15 4.15 -1.23
CA ALA A 32 -3.97 4.56 -1.99
C ALA A 32 -3.72 6.07 -1.81
N THR A 33 -2.45 6.46 -1.77
CA THR A 33 -2.06 7.86 -1.85
C THR A 33 -2.11 8.37 -3.30
N ILE A 34 -2.19 9.69 -3.47
CA ILE A 34 -2.14 10.33 -4.81
C ILE A 34 -0.81 9.99 -5.53
N GLU A 35 0.30 9.89 -4.79
CA GLU A 35 1.59 9.49 -5.35
C GLU A 35 1.57 8.05 -5.88
N ALA A 36 0.86 7.14 -5.19
CA ALA A 36 0.68 5.79 -5.68
C ALA A 36 -0.12 5.77 -6.99
N LEU A 37 -1.23 6.51 -7.05
CA LEU A 37 -2.04 6.62 -8.28
C LEU A 37 -1.21 7.14 -9.46
N ARG A 38 -0.42 8.18 -9.23
CA ARG A 38 0.49 8.75 -10.26
C ARG A 38 1.54 7.73 -10.71
N THR A 39 2.15 7.00 -9.78
CA THR A 39 3.15 5.97 -10.11
C THR A 39 2.54 4.86 -10.97
N PHE A 40 1.30 4.46 -10.70
CA PHE A 40 0.55 3.50 -11.52
C PHE A 40 0.03 4.07 -12.84
N GLY A 41 0.12 5.39 -13.05
CA GLY A 41 -0.43 6.06 -14.23
C GLY A 41 -1.97 6.08 -14.25
N TYR A 42 -2.64 5.93 -13.09
CA TYR A 42 -4.09 5.91 -13.02
C TYR A 42 -4.71 7.18 -13.64
N GLY A 43 -5.70 6.98 -14.51
CA GLY A 43 -6.36 8.08 -15.24
C GLY A 43 -5.58 8.58 -16.47
N THR A 44 -4.50 7.93 -16.88
CA THR A 44 -3.75 8.19 -18.11
C THR A 44 -3.98 7.11 -19.15
N ALA A 45 -3.46 7.30 -20.36
CA ALA A 45 -3.49 6.26 -21.41
C ALA A 45 -2.54 5.09 -21.13
N GLU A 46 -1.60 5.25 -20.18
CA GLU A 46 -0.54 4.28 -19.87
C GLU A 46 -0.63 3.79 -18.42
N VAL A 47 -1.79 3.26 -18.03
CA VAL A 47 -1.98 2.66 -16.69
C VAL A 47 -1.17 1.36 -16.61
N ASP A 48 -0.39 1.21 -15.54
CA ASP A 48 0.32 -0.04 -15.28
C ASP A 48 -0.69 -1.18 -15.06
N PRO A 49 -0.55 -2.34 -15.72
CA PRO A 49 -1.51 -3.44 -15.65
C PRO A 49 -1.74 -3.98 -14.23
N ARG A 50 -0.83 -3.73 -13.30
CA ARG A 50 -0.97 -4.13 -11.89
C ARG A 50 -1.96 -3.26 -11.11
N PHE A 51 -2.40 -2.12 -11.66
CA PHE A 51 -3.37 -1.27 -10.95
C PHE A 51 -4.64 -2.06 -10.62
N ASP A 52 -5.24 -2.70 -11.60
CA ASP A 52 -6.49 -3.46 -11.44
C ASP A 52 -6.34 -4.73 -10.58
N ILE A 53 -5.11 -5.18 -10.39
CA ILE A 53 -4.79 -6.31 -9.49
C ILE A 53 -4.61 -5.81 -8.05
N CYS A 54 -4.09 -4.60 -7.87
CA CYS A 54 -3.72 -4.06 -6.56
C CYS A 54 -4.83 -3.22 -5.91
N TYR A 55 -5.74 -2.64 -6.71
CA TYR A 55 -6.70 -1.65 -6.23
C TYR A 55 -8.11 -1.87 -6.74
N PHE A 56 -9.08 -1.60 -5.87
CA PHE A 56 -10.46 -1.31 -6.25
C PHE A 56 -10.62 0.19 -6.47
N ALA A 57 -11.17 0.57 -7.61
CA ALA A 57 -11.47 1.95 -8.01
C ALA A 57 -12.77 1.98 -8.81
N GLY A 58 -13.52 3.09 -8.76
CA GLY A 58 -14.82 3.20 -9.41
C GLY A 58 -15.91 2.37 -8.73
N ILE A 59 -16.90 1.95 -9.51
CA ILE A 59 -18.04 1.18 -9.01
C ILE A 59 -17.60 -0.16 -8.44
N VAL A 60 -18.11 -0.49 -7.26
CA VAL A 60 -17.80 -1.73 -6.54
C VAL A 60 -18.82 -2.80 -6.85
N TYR A 61 -18.34 -4.02 -7.14
CA TYR A 61 -19.14 -5.21 -7.39
C TYR A 61 -18.86 -6.27 -6.33
N ASP A 62 -19.85 -7.10 -6.04
CA ASP A 62 -19.68 -8.29 -5.20
C ASP A 62 -19.08 -9.47 -6.02
N LEU A 63 -18.89 -10.63 -5.37
CA LEU A 63 -18.36 -11.85 -6.01
C LEU A 63 -19.29 -12.43 -7.10
N LYS A 64 -20.54 -11.94 -7.21
CA LYS A 64 -21.54 -12.35 -8.21
C LYS A 64 -21.77 -11.26 -9.26
N GLU A 65 -20.87 -10.27 -9.32
CA GLU A 65 -20.96 -9.12 -10.22
C GLU A 65 -22.18 -8.20 -10.00
N ASN A 66 -22.84 -8.27 -8.84
CA ASN A 66 -23.87 -7.30 -8.49
C ASN A 66 -23.22 -6.03 -7.92
N VAL A 67 -23.81 -4.89 -8.25
CA VAL A 67 -23.38 -3.58 -7.74
C VAL A 67 -23.58 -3.51 -6.23
N VAL A 68 -22.53 -3.19 -5.49
CA VAL A 68 -22.60 -2.96 -4.05
C VAL A 68 -23.19 -1.57 -3.79
N ARG A 69 -24.07 -1.47 -2.79
CA ARG A 69 -24.72 -0.21 -2.41
C ARG A 69 -24.40 0.17 -0.97
N LEU A 70 -24.44 1.47 -0.71
CA LEU A 70 -24.43 2.04 0.65
C LEU A 70 -25.79 1.80 1.33
N ASP A 71 -25.87 2.07 2.62
CA ASP A 71 -27.09 1.85 3.42
C ASP A 71 -28.27 2.74 2.99
N ASP A 72 -27.98 3.87 2.35
CA ASP A 72 -28.99 4.77 1.75
C ASP A 72 -29.45 4.35 0.34
N GLY A 73 -28.93 3.23 -0.17
CA GLY A 73 -29.25 2.70 -1.48
C GLY A 73 -28.39 3.27 -2.62
N THR A 74 -27.54 4.25 -2.40
CA THR A 74 -26.64 4.77 -3.42
C THR A 74 -25.60 3.74 -3.82
N VAL A 75 -25.11 3.79 -5.06
CA VAL A 75 -24.04 2.91 -5.55
C VAL A 75 -22.75 3.23 -4.81
N LEU A 76 -22.08 2.20 -4.29
CA LEU A 76 -20.74 2.37 -3.75
C LEU A 76 -19.73 2.52 -4.89
N GLU A 77 -19.11 3.69 -4.97
CA GLU A 77 -18.07 4.01 -5.93
C GLU A 77 -16.84 4.56 -5.20
N TYR A 78 -15.68 3.99 -5.43
CA TYR A 78 -14.43 4.54 -4.92
C TYR A 78 -13.90 5.61 -5.87
N LEU A 79 -13.57 6.77 -5.30
CA LEU A 79 -13.09 7.95 -6.01
C LEU A 79 -11.61 8.17 -5.74
N PRO A 80 -10.70 7.59 -6.55
CA PRO A 80 -9.27 7.54 -6.24
C PRO A 80 -8.63 8.90 -6.03
N TRP A 81 -8.98 9.90 -6.83
CA TRP A 81 -8.38 11.23 -6.77
C TRP A 81 -8.85 12.09 -5.58
N GLU A 82 -9.91 11.67 -4.90
CA GLU A 82 -10.43 12.37 -3.70
C GLU A 82 -9.67 11.98 -2.42
N ALA A 83 -8.62 11.15 -2.53
CA ALA A 83 -7.79 10.78 -1.38
C ALA A 83 -7.07 12.01 -0.82
N ALA A 84 -7.29 12.30 0.46
CA ALA A 84 -6.64 13.39 1.18
C ALA A 84 -6.30 12.96 2.62
N LEU A 85 -5.48 13.75 3.31
CA LEU A 85 -5.11 13.50 4.69
C LEU A 85 -6.32 13.60 5.63
N ASP A 86 -7.17 14.59 5.38
CA ASP A 86 -8.43 14.79 6.10
C ASP A 86 -9.56 14.91 5.07
N ILE A 87 -10.51 14.00 5.18
CA ILE A 87 -11.72 13.95 4.36
C ILE A 87 -12.99 14.13 5.21
N SER A 88 -12.83 14.46 6.49
CA SER A 88 -13.96 14.73 7.39
C SER A 88 -14.83 15.87 6.85
N ASP A 89 -16.12 15.75 7.03
CA ASP A 89 -17.12 16.73 6.55
C ASP A 89 -17.15 16.92 5.02
N THR A 90 -16.53 16.03 4.25
CA THR A 90 -16.64 16.01 2.79
C THR A 90 -17.69 14.98 2.34
N PRO A 91 -18.28 15.13 1.13
CA PRO A 91 -19.17 14.11 0.57
C PRO A 91 -18.45 12.78 0.26
N TYR A 92 -17.13 12.78 0.33
CA TYR A 92 -16.26 11.65 -0.03
C TYR A 92 -15.76 10.84 1.18
N GLU A 93 -16.20 11.17 2.40
CA GLU A 93 -15.75 10.54 3.65
C GLU A 93 -15.75 9.00 3.60
N LYS A 94 -16.74 8.41 2.90
CA LYS A 94 -16.86 6.95 2.75
C LYS A 94 -16.21 6.38 1.49
N THR A 95 -15.95 7.21 0.49
CA THR A 95 -15.64 6.78 -0.88
C THR A 95 -14.29 7.25 -1.42
N ALA A 96 -13.65 8.21 -0.74
CA ALA A 96 -12.36 8.74 -1.18
C ALA A 96 -11.27 7.68 -1.25
N GLY A 97 -10.50 7.69 -2.35
CA GLY A 97 -9.32 6.88 -2.57
C GLY A 97 -9.58 5.46 -3.08
N ALA A 98 -8.61 4.90 -3.79
CA ALA A 98 -8.63 3.51 -4.22
C ALA A 98 -8.34 2.57 -3.06
N ARG A 99 -8.98 1.39 -3.05
CA ARG A 99 -8.92 0.43 -1.94
C ARG A 99 -8.09 -0.78 -2.28
N MET A 100 -7.57 -1.46 -1.26
CA MET A 100 -6.77 -2.67 -1.39
C MET A 100 -7.55 -3.79 -2.06
N LYS A 101 -7.01 -4.34 -3.16
CA LYS A 101 -7.51 -5.52 -3.85
C LYS A 101 -6.52 -6.69 -3.79
N LYS A 102 -5.23 -6.39 -3.76
CA LYS A 102 -4.18 -7.39 -3.67
C LYS A 102 -4.40 -8.33 -2.49
N TYR A 103 -4.07 -9.59 -2.66
CA TYR A 103 -4.49 -10.76 -1.90
C TYR A 103 -5.98 -11.09 -2.08
N GLU A 104 -6.23 -12.18 -2.77
CA GLU A 104 -7.57 -12.70 -2.95
C GLU A 104 -8.26 -12.95 -1.62
N VAL A 105 -9.57 -12.82 -1.64
CA VAL A 105 -10.39 -13.18 -0.49
C VAL A 105 -10.41 -14.71 -0.35
N ASP A 106 -10.01 -15.20 0.80
CA ASP A 106 -10.22 -16.61 1.14
C ASP A 106 -11.66 -16.82 1.60
N GLU A 107 -12.48 -17.32 0.71
CA GLU A 107 -13.90 -17.56 0.95
C GLU A 107 -14.14 -18.70 1.96
N THR A 108 -13.13 -19.52 2.24
CA THR A 108 -13.25 -20.66 3.16
C THR A 108 -12.98 -20.29 4.61
N ALA A 109 -12.21 -19.24 4.87
CA ALA A 109 -11.75 -18.84 6.20
C ALA A 109 -12.59 -17.74 6.88
N THR A 110 -13.66 -17.29 6.27
CA THR A 110 -14.40 -16.07 6.64
C THR A 110 -15.37 -16.19 7.82
N LYS A 111 -15.21 -17.12 8.72
CA LYS A 111 -16.15 -17.32 9.85
C LYS A 111 -16.33 -16.07 10.72
N ASP A 112 -15.27 -15.28 10.93
CA ASP A 112 -15.31 -14.04 11.67
C ASP A 112 -15.14 -12.79 10.79
N GLY A 113 -15.02 -12.98 9.47
CA GLY A 113 -14.83 -11.93 8.50
C GLY A 113 -13.43 -11.27 8.50
N LYS A 114 -12.49 -11.79 9.25
CA LYS A 114 -11.15 -11.20 9.43
C LYS A 114 -10.01 -12.16 9.14
N LEU A 115 -10.16 -13.41 9.54
CA LEU A 115 -9.14 -14.43 9.41
C LEU A 115 -9.12 -15.02 8.01
N MET A 116 -7.94 -15.16 7.44
CA MET A 116 -7.69 -15.75 6.13
C MET A 116 -6.53 -16.72 6.19
N GLU A 117 -6.54 -17.73 5.33
CA GLU A 117 -5.49 -18.76 5.24
C GLU A 117 -4.42 -18.40 4.20
N ASN A 118 -4.58 -17.30 3.45
CA ASN A 118 -3.55 -16.84 2.51
C ASN A 118 -2.24 -16.60 3.25
N ASP A 119 -1.13 -17.00 2.62
CA ASP A 119 0.20 -16.71 3.13
C ASP A 119 0.51 -15.21 3.08
N ILE A 120 1.19 -14.72 4.12
CA ILE A 120 1.78 -13.38 4.11
C ILE A 120 3.13 -13.47 3.41
N VAL A 121 3.26 -12.76 2.30
CA VAL A 121 4.52 -12.71 1.55
C VAL A 121 5.52 -11.83 2.28
N LEU A 122 6.61 -12.43 2.78
CA LEU A 122 7.74 -11.70 3.35
C LEU A 122 8.78 -11.36 2.27
N TYR A 123 9.19 -12.35 1.47
CA TYR A 123 10.08 -12.20 0.34
C TYR A 123 9.60 -13.04 -0.83
N ARG A 124 9.82 -12.56 -2.05
CA ARG A 124 9.49 -13.28 -3.28
C ARG A 124 10.50 -12.97 -4.37
N TYR A 125 10.51 -13.78 -5.41
CA TYR A 125 11.54 -13.71 -6.44
C TYR A 125 11.66 -12.35 -7.12
N ALA A 126 10.55 -11.62 -7.28
CA ALA A 126 10.58 -10.24 -7.79
C ALA A 126 11.42 -9.31 -6.91
N ASP A 127 11.38 -9.49 -5.58
CA ASP A 127 12.22 -8.70 -4.67
C ASP A 127 13.71 -9.00 -4.87
N VAL A 128 14.07 -10.27 -5.00
CA VAL A 128 15.46 -10.67 -5.31
C VAL A 128 15.93 -10.04 -6.62
N LEU A 129 15.11 -10.06 -7.67
CA LEU A 129 15.43 -9.44 -8.95
C LEU A 129 15.65 -7.93 -8.82
N LEU A 130 14.73 -7.22 -8.14
CA LEU A 130 14.85 -5.77 -7.98
C LEU A 130 15.98 -5.38 -7.04
N MET A 131 16.29 -6.17 -6.00
CA MET A 131 17.50 -5.98 -5.19
C MET A 131 18.78 -6.17 -6.02
N LYS A 132 18.81 -7.17 -6.89
CA LYS A 132 19.96 -7.39 -7.80
C LYS A 132 20.12 -6.23 -8.79
N SER A 133 19.01 -5.75 -9.38
CA SER A 133 19.00 -4.56 -10.23
C SER A 133 19.58 -3.35 -9.48
N GLU A 134 19.10 -3.09 -8.27
CA GLU A 134 19.57 -1.99 -7.43
C GLU A 134 21.07 -2.08 -7.14
N ALA A 135 21.54 -3.26 -6.75
CA ALA A 135 22.94 -3.47 -6.46
C ALA A 135 23.84 -3.22 -7.69
N LYS A 136 23.41 -3.65 -8.87
CA LYS A 136 24.11 -3.36 -10.14
C LYS A 136 24.17 -1.85 -10.41
N ILE A 137 23.04 -1.14 -10.32
CA ILE A 137 22.96 0.31 -10.56
C ILE A 137 23.88 1.07 -9.59
N ARG A 138 23.81 0.74 -8.29
CA ARG A 138 24.65 1.40 -7.26
C ARG A 138 26.14 1.14 -7.42
N ASN A 139 26.52 0.05 -8.10
CA ASN A 139 27.91 -0.27 -8.45
C ASN A 139 28.30 0.19 -9.87
N GLY A 140 27.50 1.06 -10.51
CA GLY A 140 27.79 1.62 -11.84
C GLY A 140 27.55 0.66 -13.01
N GLY A 141 26.85 -0.46 -12.77
CA GLY A 141 26.47 -1.42 -13.79
C GLY A 141 25.01 -1.26 -14.25
N ALA A 142 24.63 -2.01 -15.29
CA ALA A 142 23.27 -2.03 -15.83
C ALA A 142 22.38 -3.01 -15.08
N GLY A 143 21.24 -2.52 -14.59
CA GLY A 143 20.23 -3.31 -13.88
C GLY A 143 18.99 -3.63 -14.73
N ASP A 144 19.03 -3.35 -16.04
CA ASP A 144 17.87 -3.38 -16.94
C ASP A 144 17.26 -4.77 -17.10
N GLU A 145 18.08 -5.80 -17.15
CA GLU A 145 17.64 -7.18 -17.32
C GLU A 145 16.68 -7.59 -16.18
N GLU A 146 17.12 -7.39 -14.95
CA GLU A 146 16.37 -7.78 -13.76
C GLU A 146 15.09 -6.96 -13.60
N LEU A 147 15.18 -5.63 -13.78
CA LEU A 147 14.03 -4.74 -13.71
C LEU A 147 12.98 -5.11 -14.76
N ASN A 148 13.40 -5.28 -16.02
CA ASN A 148 12.48 -5.56 -17.11
C ASN A 148 11.96 -6.99 -17.11
N ARG A 149 12.63 -7.92 -16.46
CA ARG A 149 12.09 -9.26 -16.20
C ARG A 149 10.86 -9.21 -15.28
N VAL A 150 10.85 -8.33 -14.28
CA VAL A 150 9.67 -8.10 -13.43
C VAL A 150 8.55 -7.45 -14.23
N ARG A 151 8.87 -6.45 -15.07
CA ARG A 151 7.91 -5.73 -15.89
C ARG A 151 7.25 -6.59 -16.96
N SER A 152 8.05 -7.38 -17.68
CA SER A 152 7.56 -8.24 -18.76
C SER A 152 6.57 -9.30 -18.29
N ARG A 153 6.67 -9.77 -17.04
CA ARG A 153 5.73 -10.72 -16.44
C ARG A 153 4.29 -10.23 -16.45
N VAL A 154 4.10 -8.90 -16.34
CA VAL A 154 2.78 -8.25 -16.31
C VAL A 154 2.44 -7.53 -17.62
N GLY A 155 3.24 -7.72 -18.67
CA GLY A 155 3.03 -7.05 -19.96
C GLY A 155 3.33 -5.55 -19.95
N ALA A 156 4.03 -5.03 -18.93
CA ALA A 156 4.43 -3.62 -18.89
C ALA A 156 5.60 -3.35 -19.82
N SER A 157 5.62 -2.16 -20.45
CA SER A 157 6.64 -1.72 -21.39
C SER A 157 8.04 -1.68 -20.75
N TYR A 158 9.09 -1.76 -21.58
CA TYR A 158 10.47 -1.60 -21.15
C TYR A 158 10.68 -0.27 -20.40
N ARG A 159 11.53 -0.31 -19.38
CA ARG A 159 11.96 0.87 -18.61
C ARG A 159 13.46 0.79 -18.32
N GLU A 160 14.18 1.88 -18.55
CA GLU A 160 15.58 1.99 -18.17
C GLU A 160 15.76 1.82 -16.65
N ALA A 161 16.79 1.10 -16.24
CA ALA A 161 17.07 0.84 -14.83
C ALA A 161 17.89 1.97 -14.19
N THR A 162 17.22 3.06 -13.84
CA THR A 162 17.75 4.09 -12.94
C THR A 162 17.27 3.83 -11.50
N LEU A 163 17.90 4.45 -10.50
CA LEU A 163 17.43 4.33 -9.11
C LEU A 163 16.02 4.87 -8.94
N GLU A 164 15.64 5.93 -9.65
CA GLU A 164 14.30 6.48 -9.63
C GLU A 164 13.27 5.50 -10.22
N ASN A 165 13.56 4.96 -11.40
CA ASN A 165 12.72 3.98 -12.06
C ASN A 165 12.61 2.67 -11.27
N LEU A 166 13.69 2.25 -10.62
CA LEU A 166 13.68 1.10 -9.72
C LEU A 166 12.77 1.33 -8.51
N LEU A 167 12.86 2.51 -7.87
CA LEU A 167 12.00 2.84 -6.73
C LEU A 167 10.52 2.90 -7.13
N ALA A 168 10.22 3.41 -8.33
CA ALA A 168 8.87 3.37 -8.89
C ALA A 168 8.42 1.92 -9.14
N GLU A 169 9.28 1.09 -9.75
CA GLU A 169 8.99 -0.31 -10.03
C GLU A 169 8.71 -1.10 -8.74
N ARG A 170 9.48 -0.86 -7.68
CA ARG A 170 9.23 -1.46 -6.35
C ARG A 170 7.86 -1.06 -5.80
N GLN A 171 7.42 0.17 -6.00
CA GLN A 171 6.08 0.61 -5.58
C GLN A 171 4.98 -0.10 -6.38
N LEU A 172 5.15 -0.25 -7.70
CA LEU A 172 4.21 -0.96 -8.57
C LEU A 172 4.10 -2.44 -8.20
N GLU A 173 5.24 -3.08 -7.99
CA GLU A 173 5.30 -4.52 -7.74
C GLU A 173 4.87 -4.89 -6.32
N PHE A 174 5.26 -4.10 -5.30
CA PHE A 174 5.05 -4.42 -3.88
C PHE A 174 3.94 -3.60 -3.23
N ALA A 175 3.02 -3.02 -4.01
CA ALA A 175 1.84 -2.38 -3.45
C ALA A 175 1.14 -3.32 -2.46
N TRP A 176 0.78 -2.83 -1.27
CA TRP A 176 0.16 -3.57 -0.17
C TRP A 176 1.01 -4.71 0.46
N GLU A 177 2.30 -4.80 0.15
CA GLU A 177 3.20 -5.78 0.77
C GLU A 177 4.07 -5.19 1.90
N GLY A 178 3.87 -3.92 2.26
CA GLY A 178 4.54 -3.29 3.41
C GLY A 178 5.95 -2.73 3.14
N TRP A 179 6.47 -2.82 1.92
CA TRP A 179 7.86 -2.44 1.60
C TRP A 179 8.09 -0.94 1.44
N ARG A 180 7.05 -0.15 1.10
CA ARG A 180 7.22 1.25 0.67
C ARG A 180 7.95 2.13 1.69
N ARG A 181 7.65 1.98 2.99
CA ARG A 181 8.33 2.75 4.05
C ARG A 181 9.85 2.50 4.04
N GLN A 182 10.26 1.24 3.96
CA GLN A 182 11.68 0.86 3.94
C GLN A 182 12.37 1.39 2.70
N ASP A 183 11.73 1.30 1.55
CA ASP A 183 12.26 1.83 0.30
C ASP A 183 12.44 3.34 0.38
N LEU A 184 11.44 4.08 0.86
CA LEU A 184 11.56 5.53 1.02
C LEU A 184 12.68 5.94 1.98
N ILE A 185 12.89 5.21 3.08
CA ILE A 185 14.01 5.45 4.00
C ILE A 185 15.34 5.21 3.31
N ARG A 186 15.51 4.08 2.61
CA ARG A 186 16.77 3.72 1.92
C ARG A 186 17.15 4.66 0.77
N PHE A 187 16.15 5.36 0.21
CA PHE A 187 16.32 6.33 -0.87
C PHE A 187 16.28 7.78 -0.40
N ASP A 188 16.34 8.05 0.92
CA ASP A 188 16.30 9.38 1.54
C ASP A 188 15.08 10.23 1.15
N LEU A 189 13.93 9.57 0.96
CA LEU A 189 12.69 10.20 0.52
C LEU A 189 11.60 10.19 1.58
N PHE A 190 11.78 9.45 2.69
CA PHE A 190 10.72 9.23 3.68
C PHE A 190 10.27 10.50 4.38
N THR A 191 11.16 11.43 4.65
CA THR A 191 10.89 12.66 5.40
C THR A 191 10.41 13.83 4.53
N ARG A 192 10.23 13.63 3.23
CA ARG A 192 9.69 14.66 2.33
C ARG A 192 8.18 14.84 2.53
N ALA A 193 7.68 16.04 2.21
CA ALA A 193 6.23 16.26 2.12
C ALA A 193 5.60 15.45 0.98
N TYR A 194 4.41 14.93 1.22
CA TYR A 194 3.56 14.25 0.24
C TYR A 194 2.19 14.95 0.19
N SER A 195 1.41 14.69 -0.87
CA SER A 195 0.04 15.21 -0.97
C SER A 195 -0.84 14.77 0.21
N SER A 196 -0.59 13.55 0.75
CA SER A 196 -1.31 12.97 1.88
C SER A 196 -0.78 13.36 3.26
N ARG A 197 0.35 14.06 3.35
CA ARG A 197 0.89 14.57 4.62
C ARG A 197 1.93 15.67 4.42
N PRO A 198 1.88 16.73 5.23
CA PRO A 198 2.97 17.71 5.28
C PRO A 198 4.22 17.09 5.91
N GLN A 199 5.38 17.69 5.68
CA GLN A 199 6.57 17.38 6.44
C GLN A 199 6.37 17.83 7.90
N LEU A 200 6.74 16.98 8.86
CA LEU A 200 6.66 17.33 10.28
C LEU A 200 7.77 18.29 10.67
N PRO A 201 7.59 19.10 11.73
CA PRO A 201 8.67 19.94 12.27
C PRO A 201 9.91 19.09 12.57
N ASP A 202 11.07 19.58 12.20
CA ASP A 202 12.39 18.94 12.41
C ASP A 202 12.54 17.54 11.77
N GLU A 203 11.58 17.07 10.98
CA GLU A 203 11.65 15.77 10.33
C GLU A 203 12.80 15.66 9.32
N GLY A 204 13.27 16.78 8.79
CA GLY A 204 14.42 16.82 7.89
C GLY A 204 15.72 16.27 8.49
N ASN A 205 15.82 16.14 9.82
CA ASN A 205 16.93 15.48 10.50
C ASN A 205 16.83 13.94 10.53
N GLY A 206 15.73 13.37 10.00
CA GLY A 206 15.54 11.94 9.85
C GLY A 206 14.99 11.20 11.08
N TYR A 207 14.60 11.89 12.15
CA TYR A 207 14.17 11.21 13.39
C TYR A 207 13.00 10.25 13.18
N THR A 208 12.09 10.54 12.26
CA THR A 208 10.92 9.70 11.96
C THR A 208 11.26 8.41 11.20
N THR A 209 12.51 8.24 10.76
CA THR A 209 12.95 6.98 10.11
C THR A 209 13.02 5.82 11.08
N VAL A 210 13.13 6.09 12.38
CA VAL A 210 13.03 5.11 13.47
C VAL A 210 11.73 5.32 14.25
N PHE A 211 11.26 4.28 14.95
CA PHE A 211 10.09 4.41 15.82
C PHE A 211 10.48 4.87 17.21
N PRO A 212 9.62 5.62 17.92
CA PRO A 212 9.83 5.89 19.33
C PRO A 212 9.75 4.60 20.16
N ILE A 213 10.53 4.55 21.24
CA ILE A 213 10.35 3.51 22.26
C ILE A 213 9.04 3.82 23.00
N PRO A 214 8.07 2.90 23.06
CA PRO A 214 6.79 3.15 23.71
C PRO A 214 6.97 3.55 25.19
N ASP A 215 6.25 4.55 25.66
CA ASP A 215 6.33 5.03 27.04
C ASP A 215 6.12 3.94 28.08
N LYS A 216 5.22 3.00 27.83
CA LYS A 216 5.01 1.85 28.71
C LYS A 216 6.31 1.07 28.92
N VAL A 217 7.06 0.84 27.84
CA VAL A 217 8.33 0.08 27.89
C VAL A 217 9.40 0.88 28.65
N ARG A 218 9.50 2.19 28.42
CA ARG A 218 10.43 3.09 29.12
C ARG A 218 10.15 3.15 30.62
N ARG A 219 8.86 3.19 31.02
CA ARG A 219 8.47 3.17 32.44
C ARG A 219 8.82 1.84 33.12
N MET A 220 8.82 0.74 32.38
CA MET A 220 9.21 -0.59 32.92
C MET A 220 10.74 -0.74 33.01
N ASN A 221 11.50 -0.03 32.20
CA ASN A 221 12.95 -0.03 32.22
C ASN A 221 13.50 1.41 32.09
N PRO A 222 13.79 2.09 33.22
CA PRO A 222 14.26 3.49 33.21
C PRO A 222 15.64 3.67 32.60
N ASN A 223 16.38 2.60 32.31
CA ASN A 223 17.67 2.67 31.62
C ASN A 223 17.52 2.85 30.10
N LEU A 224 16.31 2.76 29.56
CA LEU A 224 16.06 2.98 28.13
C LEU A 224 15.99 4.47 27.82
N ILE A 225 16.96 4.91 27.04
CA ILE A 225 17.01 6.29 26.50
C ILE A 225 16.17 6.32 25.22
N GLN A 226 15.27 7.30 25.13
CA GLN A 226 14.43 7.50 23.94
C GLN A 226 15.27 7.81 22.69
N ASN A 227 14.80 7.36 21.53
CA ASN A 227 15.41 7.70 20.26
C ASN A 227 15.42 9.24 20.04
N PRO A 228 16.51 9.80 19.45
CA PRO A 228 16.60 11.23 19.19
C PRO A 228 15.37 11.76 18.43
N GLY A 229 14.92 12.96 18.78
CA GLY A 229 13.75 13.62 18.17
C GLY A 229 12.40 13.27 18.81
N TYR A 230 12.35 12.25 19.67
CA TYR A 230 11.15 11.88 20.45
C TYR A 230 11.31 12.30 21.92
N LYS A 231 10.17 12.66 22.55
CA LYS A 231 10.10 13.05 23.98
C LYS A 231 9.76 11.86 24.89
#